data_59a065df1670402e1f7a6aea2fa6ddd2
#
_entry.id   59a065df1670402e1f7a6aea2fa6ddd2
#
_cell.length_a   1.000
_cell.length_b   1.000
_cell.length_c   1.000
_cell.angle_alpha   90.00
_cell.angle_beta   90.00
_cell.angle_gamma   90.00
#
_symmetry.space_group_name_H-M   'P 1'
#
loop_
_entity.id
_entity.type
_entity.pdbx_description
1 polymer ?
#
loop_
_entity_poly.entity_id
_entity_poly.type
_entity_poly.pdbx_seq_one_letter_code
_entity_poly.pdbx_strand_id
1 'polypeptide(L)'
;MTDEPCAEANAAWLALMSETSDWFGSFPGRQLLEHEQHVLAQELERFFGSYLVHYGPFADATIEPQKLKRSVRLGPPLPGVEIVCEEQSWPIGEHAADVVVVQHGLDFSLSPHALLREAARSVRPGGHLLIVGVNPWSAWGASHLLSRKIFRQARCIRPARVSDWLNLLGFALEKRRYGCYCPPLSSSQWQARLSGLETIGQRLQAPAGGFYLLVARKLMVGLRPLREQRREPMGQLLPMPVAKVSRRDAKH
;
A
#
# COMPACT_ATOMS: atom_id res chain seq x y z
N MET A 1 17.05 24.81 -26.03
CA MET A 1 15.71 25.39 -25.97
C MET A 1 14.69 24.26 -25.86
N THR A 2 14.67 23.52 -24.74
CA THR A 2 13.83 22.32 -24.48
C THR A 2 13.58 22.06 -22.99
N ASP A 3 13.68 23.10 -22.12
CA ASP A 3 13.50 22.92 -20.66
C ASP A 3 12.12 23.36 -20.10
N GLU A 4 11.27 24.01 -20.92
CA GLU A 4 9.98 24.54 -20.45
C GLU A 4 9.00 23.46 -19.92
N PRO A 5 8.73 22.33 -20.61
CA PRO A 5 7.72 21.39 -20.12
C PRO A 5 8.14 20.67 -18.83
N CYS A 6 9.42 20.51 -18.56
CA CYS A 6 9.91 19.88 -17.35
C CYS A 6 9.81 20.84 -16.13
N ALA A 7 10.08 22.12 -16.35
CA ALA A 7 9.96 23.16 -15.32
C ALA A 7 8.49 23.41 -14.92
N GLU A 8 7.56 23.41 -15.87
CA GLU A 8 6.12 23.52 -15.59
C GLU A 8 5.57 22.29 -14.84
N ALA A 9 5.97 21.08 -15.24
CA ALA A 9 5.60 19.85 -14.55
C ALA A 9 6.11 19.83 -13.10
N ASN A 10 7.32 20.31 -12.85
CA ASN A 10 7.90 20.41 -11.54
C ASN A 10 7.16 21.47 -10.68
N ALA A 11 6.81 22.61 -11.24
CA ALA A 11 6.04 23.65 -10.54
C ALA A 11 4.63 23.14 -10.14
N ALA A 12 3.94 22.45 -11.05
CA ALA A 12 2.63 21.86 -10.76
C ALA A 12 2.69 20.79 -9.65
N TRP A 13 3.73 19.97 -9.65
CA TRP A 13 3.97 18.98 -8.61
C TRP A 13 4.26 19.65 -7.26
N LEU A 14 5.12 20.65 -7.21
CA LEU A 14 5.43 21.39 -5.98
C LEU A 14 4.19 22.07 -5.40
N ALA A 15 3.35 22.69 -6.24
CA ALA A 15 2.09 23.27 -5.81
C ALA A 15 1.15 22.23 -5.20
N LEU A 16 1.00 21.07 -5.85
CA LEU A 16 0.21 19.96 -5.34
C LEU A 16 0.73 19.47 -3.99
N MET A 17 2.05 19.32 -3.84
CA MET A 17 2.67 18.86 -2.59
C MET A 17 2.49 19.87 -1.45
N SER A 18 2.61 21.16 -1.72
CA SER A 18 2.36 22.24 -0.74
C SER A 18 0.91 22.23 -0.26
N GLU A 19 -0.05 22.20 -1.19
CA GLU A 19 -1.47 22.15 -0.84
C GLU A 19 -1.83 20.89 -0.05
N THR A 20 -1.23 19.75 -0.42
CA THR A 20 -1.44 18.48 0.28
C THR A 20 -0.89 18.52 1.69
N SER A 21 0.31 19.08 1.87
CA SER A 21 0.93 19.27 3.19
C SER A 21 0.08 20.15 4.09
N ASP A 22 -0.45 21.26 3.58
CA ASP A 22 -1.35 22.16 4.31
C ASP A 22 -2.62 21.44 4.76
N TRP A 23 -3.17 20.59 3.89
CA TRP A 23 -4.34 19.81 4.25
C TRP A 23 -4.04 18.79 5.36
N PHE A 24 -2.93 18.07 5.28
CA PHE A 24 -2.51 17.15 6.36
C PHE A 24 -2.22 17.90 7.66
N GLY A 25 -1.82 19.17 7.60
CA GLY A 25 -1.71 20.08 8.75
C GLY A 25 -3.05 20.51 9.37
N SER A 26 -4.16 20.31 8.66
CA SER A 26 -5.51 20.61 9.17
C SER A 26 -5.96 19.58 10.23
N PHE A 27 -7.02 19.93 11.00
CA PHE A 27 -7.53 19.03 12.04
C PHE A 27 -7.90 17.62 11.51
N PRO A 28 -8.71 17.46 10.45
CA PRO A 28 -9.02 16.13 9.92
C PRO A 28 -7.79 15.43 9.37
N GLY A 29 -6.88 16.14 8.68
CA GLY A 29 -5.65 15.56 8.14
C GLY A 29 -4.75 14.99 9.23
N ARG A 30 -4.54 15.74 10.32
CA ARG A 30 -3.75 15.26 11.46
C ARG A 30 -4.35 14.03 12.11
N GLN A 31 -5.66 13.99 12.29
CA GLN A 31 -6.32 12.79 12.82
C GLN A 31 -6.11 11.56 11.95
N LEU A 32 -6.22 11.72 10.64
CA LEU A 32 -5.96 10.61 9.71
C LEU A 32 -4.52 10.10 9.89
N LEU A 33 -3.55 11.02 9.88
CA LEU A 33 -2.12 10.69 10.06
C LEU A 33 -1.84 10.00 11.40
N GLU A 34 -2.45 10.45 12.50
CA GLU A 34 -2.29 9.83 13.83
C GLU A 34 -2.76 8.37 13.84
N HIS A 35 -3.92 8.08 13.24
CA HIS A 35 -4.41 6.71 13.11
C HIS A 35 -3.51 5.85 12.23
N GLU A 36 -3.01 6.41 11.13
CA GLU A 36 -2.08 5.72 10.24
C GLU A 36 -0.75 5.43 10.89
N GLN A 37 -0.19 6.40 11.60
CA GLN A 37 1.07 6.24 12.34
C GLN A 37 0.96 5.12 13.38
N HIS A 38 -0.17 5.05 14.10
CA HIS A 38 -0.40 3.95 15.06
C HIS A 38 -0.41 2.59 14.36
N VAL A 39 -1.10 2.47 13.23
CA VAL A 39 -1.16 1.20 12.46
C VAL A 39 0.19 0.86 11.83
N LEU A 40 0.89 1.87 11.29
CA LEU A 40 2.23 1.71 10.72
C LEU A 40 3.26 1.27 11.78
N ALA A 41 3.24 1.90 12.96
CA ALA A 41 4.14 1.54 14.05
C ALA A 41 3.96 0.07 14.45
N GLN A 42 2.71 -0.39 14.61
CA GLN A 42 2.42 -1.81 14.91
C GLN A 42 2.93 -2.76 13.83
N GLU A 43 2.83 -2.40 12.56
CA GLU A 43 3.32 -3.28 11.48
C GLU A 43 4.85 -3.24 11.40
N LEU A 44 5.47 -2.07 11.62
CA LEU A 44 6.92 -1.91 11.57
C LEU A 44 7.67 -2.65 12.67
N GLU A 45 7.03 -2.94 13.81
CA GLU A 45 7.60 -3.79 14.86
C GLU A 45 7.96 -5.21 14.38
N ARG A 46 7.38 -5.66 13.27
CA ARG A 46 7.61 -6.99 12.69
C ARG A 46 8.85 -7.05 11.81
N PHE A 47 9.39 -5.91 11.41
CA PHE A 47 10.50 -5.85 10.46
C PHE A 47 11.81 -5.51 11.15
N PHE A 48 12.87 -6.14 10.65
CA PHE A 48 14.24 -5.95 11.11
C PHE A 48 15.10 -5.52 9.94
N GLY A 49 16.08 -4.69 10.18
CA GLY A 49 17.00 -4.28 9.12
C GLY A 49 17.83 -3.07 9.47
N SER A 50 18.48 -2.53 8.46
CA SER A 50 19.34 -1.38 8.59
C SER A 50 18.67 -0.07 8.18
N TYR A 51 17.86 -0.11 7.11
CA TYR A 51 17.33 1.11 6.51
C TYR A 51 15.82 1.04 6.27
N LEU A 52 15.13 2.04 6.80
CA LEU A 52 13.77 2.42 6.45
C LEU A 52 13.81 3.66 5.57
N VAL A 53 13.11 3.61 4.45
CA VAL A 53 12.85 4.78 3.60
C VAL A 53 11.40 5.14 3.72
N HIS A 54 11.09 6.39 4.07
CA HIS A 54 9.73 6.89 4.19
C HIS A 54 9.47 8.03 3.22
N TYR A 55 8.49 7.90 2.35
CA TYR A 55 8.05 8.90 1.38
C TYR A 55 6.61 9.32 1.64
N GLY A 56 6.36 10.62 1.68
CA GLY A 56 5.01 11.16 1.84
C GLY A 56 4.93 12.68 1.66
N PRO A 57 3.75 13.21 1.23
CA PRO A 57 3.53 14.63 0.92
C PRO A 57 3.07 15.45 2.13
N PHE A 58 3.64 15.26 3.31
CA PHE A 58 3.27 15.97 4.54
C PHE A 58 4.49 16.32 5.37
N ALA A 59 4.36 17.34 6.24
CA ALA A 59 5.42 17.76 7.16
C ALA A 59 5.42 16.90 8.45
N ASP A 60 6.57 16.82 9.10
CA ASP A 60 6.76 16.37 10.50
C ASP A 60 6.20 14.99 10.92
N ALA A 61 5.87 14.12 9.98
CA ALA A 61 5.49 12.74 10.33
C ALA A 61 6.73 11.84 10.35
N THR A 62 7.43 11.82 11.45
CA THR A 62 8.57 10.92 11.64
C THR A 62 8.08 9.55 12.10
N ILE A 63 8.49 8.50 11.40
CA ILE A 63 8.30 7.12 11.82
C ILE A 63 9.62 6.68 12.46
N GLU A 64 9.60 6.41 13.76
CA GLU A 64 10.76 5.88 14.49
C GLU A 64 10.58 4.37 14.69
N PRO A 65 11.15 3.55 13.81
CA PRO A 65 11.05 2.11 13.94
C PRO A 65 12.01 1.62 15.03
N GLN A 66 11.53 0.82 15.98
CA GLN A 66 12.36 0.34 17.09
C GLN A 66 13.44 -0.68 16.68
N LYS A 67 13.22 -1.40 15.56
CA LYS A 67 14.07 -2.53 15.11
C LYS A 67 14.79 -2.28 13.79
N LEU A 68 14.71 -1.07 13.25
CA LEU A 68 15.46 -0.61 12.09
C LEU A 68 16.45 0.45 12.52
N LYS A 69 17.70 0.32 12.08
CA LYS A 69 18.81 1.16 12.61
C LYS A 69 18.71 2.63 12.19
N ARG A 70 18.21 2.88 10.99
CA ARG A 70 18.06 4.23 10.42
C ARG A 70 16.76 4.37 9.67
N SER A 71 16.08 5.48 9.87
CA SER A 71 14.97 5.95 9.06
C SER A 71 15.44 7.16 8.26
N VAL A 72 15.09 7.20 6.98
CA VAL A 72 15.39 8.34 6.10
C VAL A 72 14.09 8.78 5.45
N ARG A 73 13.79 10.06 5.52
CA ARG A 73 12.60 10.64 4.94
C ARG A 73 12.91 11.29 3.59
N LEU A 74 12.22 10.80 2.56
CA LEU A 74 12.24 11.34 1.20
C LEU A 74 10.96 12.11 0.89
N GLY A 75 11.07 13.08 0.02
CA GLY A 75 9.87 13.76 -0.50
C GLY A 75 10.14 15.11 -1.14
N PRO A 76 9.08 15.89 -1.34
CA PRO A 76 9.19 17.27 -1.77
C PRO A 76 9.88 18.13 -0.70
N PRO A 77 10.31 19.36 -1.01
CA PRO A 77 10.97 20.26 -0.07
C PRO A 77 10.00 20.78 1.02
N LEU A 78 9.67 19.90 1.95
CA LEU A 78 8.79 20.17 3.10
C LEU A 78 9.57 20.03 4.41
N PRO A 79 9.13 20.66 5.50
CA PRO A 79 9.73 20.49 6.83
C PRO A 79 9.81 19.01 7.23
N GLY A 80 10.93 18.60 7.82
CA GLY A 80 11.18 17.22 8.26
C GLY A 80 11.60 16.25 7.14
N VAL A 81 11.71 16.69 5.88
CA VAL A 81 12.28 15.89 4.79
C VAL A 81 13.80 15.97 4.84
N GLU A 82 14.47 14.82 4.93
CA GLU A 82 15.93 14.76 5.00
C GLU A 82 16.56 14.77 3.60
N ILE A 83 15.92 14.15 2.64
CA ILE A 83 16.39 14.09 1.26
C ILE A 83 15.27 14.56 0.33
N VAL A 84 15.48 15.71 -0.28
CA VAL A 84 14.54 16.24 -1.28
C VAL A 84 14.74 15.48 -2.60
N CYS A 85 13.67 14.95 -3.15
CA CYS A 85 13.68 14.24 -4.42
C CYS A 85 12.35 14.35 -5.15
N GLU A 86 12.40 14.15 -6.46
CA GLU A 86 11.22 14.02 -7.31
C GLU A 86 10.63 12.61 -7.23
N GLU A 87 9.36 12.48 -7.64
CA GLU A 87 8.65 11.19 -7.64
C GLU A 87 9.34 10.10 -8.46
N GLN A 88 10.01 10.50 -9.53
CA GLN A 88 10.57 9.59 -10.55
C GLN A 88 12.07 9.32 -10.37
N SER A 89 12.72 10.02 -9.45
CA SER A 89 14.18 9.95 -9.27
C SER A 89 14.54 10.03 -7.81
N TRP A 90 14.62 8.87 -7.17
CA TRP A 90 15.06 8.78 -5.79
C TRP A 90 16.57 8.60 -5.72
N PRO A 91 17.29 9.42 -4.93
CA PRO A 91 18.73 9.30 -4.73
C PRO A 91 19.05 8.13 -3.78
N ILE A 92 18.37 7.02 -3.95
CA ILE A 92 18.53 5.78 -3.19
C ILE A 92 19.05 4.70 -4.14
N GLY A 93 20.09 4.01 -3.72
CA GLY A 93 20.65 2.88 -4.48
C GLY A 93 19.63 1.76 -4.69
N GLU A 94 19.81 1.01 -5.76
CA GLU A 94 19.01 -0.19 -5.99
C GLU A 94 19.25 -1.20 -4.87
N HIS A 95 18.15 -1.79 -4.36
CA HIS A 95 18.18 -2.78 -3.27
C HIS A 95 18.79 -2.29 -1.94
N ALA A 96 18.81 -0.98 -1.69
CA ALA A 96 19.44 -0.40 -0.51
C ALA A 96 18.56 -0.43 0.75
N ALA A 97 17.22 -0.47 0.60
CA ALA A 97 16.29 -0.39 1.73
C ALA A 97 15.73 -1.77 2.12
N ASP A 98 15.67 -2.02 3.42
CA ASP A 98 14.99 -3.18 4.00
C ASP A 98 13.48 -3.01 3.95
N VAL A 99 13.03 -1.81 4.29
CA VAL A 99 11.62 -1.42 4.29
C VAL A 99 11.47 -0.07 3.62
N VAL A 100 10.49 0.04 2.73
CA VAL A 100 10.06 1.31 2.13
C VAL A 100 8.61 1.54 2.51
N VAL A 101 8.29 2.72 3.02
CA VAL A 101 6.93 3.16 3.30
C VAL A 101 6.57 4.29 2.34
N VAL A 102 5.54 4.09 1.55
CA VAL A 102 4.93 5.13 0.69
C VAL A 102 3.58 5.48 1.30
N GLN A 103 3.52 6.63 1.98
CA GLN A 103 2.32 7.09 2.66
C GLN A 103 1.69 8.23 1.87
N HIS A 104 0.50 8.02 1.31
CA HIS A 104 -0.22 8.94 0.43
C HIS A 104 0.54 9.41 -0.82
N GLY A 105 1.74 8.87 -1.06
CA GLY A 105 2.52 9.22 -2.23
C GLY A 105 1.80 8.88 -3.54
N LEU A 106 1.06 7.78 -3.60
CA LEU A 106 0.33 7.38 -4.81
C LEU A 106 -0.95 8.20 -5.02
N ASP A 107 -1.58 8.67 -3.94
CA ASP A 107 -2.83 9.43 -4.01
C ASP A 107 -2.61 10.83 -4.61
N PHE A 108 -1.49 11.45 -4.27
CA PHE A 108 -1.15 12.82 -4.67
C PHE A 108 0.00 12.89 -5.68
N SER A 109 0.23 11.83 -6.42
CA SER A 109 1.28 11.75 -7.44
C SER A 109 0.78 12.19 -8.82
N LEU A 110 1.61 12.89 -9.56
CA LEU A 110 1.41 13.12 -10.99
C LEU A 110 1.70 11.86 -11.80
N SER A 111 2.63 11.02 -11.32
CA SER A 111 3.09 9.80 -11.99
C SER A 111 3.16 8.59 -11.03
N PRO A 112 2.02 8.06 -10.52
CA PRO A 112 2.02 7.03 -9.47
C PRO A 112 2.73 5.74 -9.87
N HIS A 113 2.76 5.40 -11.16
CA HIS A 113 3.51 4.24 -11.65
C HIS A 113 5.02 4.44 -11.60
N ALA A 114 5.50 5.66 -11.85
CA ALA A 114 6.92 5.97 -11.77
C ALA A 114 7.38 5.98 -10.31
N LEU A 115 6.62 6.63 -9.42
CA LEU A 115 6.86 6.61 -7.98
C LEU A 115 6.92 5.18 -7.44
N LEU A 116 5.95 4.34 -7.80
CA LEU A 116 5.91 2.96 -7.34
C LEU A 116 7.10 2.14 -7.86
N ARG A 117 7.58 2.40 -9.09
CA ARG A 117 8.78 1.77 -9.62
C ARG A 117 10.04 2.16 -8.85
N GLU A 118 10.19 3.44 -8.50
CA GLU A 118 11.32 3.91 -7.71
C GLU A 118 11.31 3.31 -6.29
N ALA A 119 10.15 3.28 -5.64
CA ALA A 119 9.98 2.60 -4.37
C ALA A 119 10.35 1.11 -4.48
N ALA A 120 9.85 0.43 -5.50
CA ALA A 120 10.13 -0.99 -5.75
C ALA A 120 11.60 -1.27 -6.05
N ARG A 121 12.28 -0.38 -6.81
CA ARG A 121 13.71 -0.46 -7.13
C ARG A 121 14.55 -0.41 -5.86
N SER A 122 14.20 0.52 -4.96
CA SER A 122 14.94 0.76 -3.73
C SER A 122 14.85 -0.38 -2.71
N VAL A 123 13.76 -1.17 -2.73
CA VAL A 123 13.58 -2.32 -1.82
C VAL A 123 14.51 -3.46 -2.21
N ARG A 124 15.23 -4.03 -1.24
CA ARG A 124 16.07 -5.23 -1.45
C ARG A 124 15.22 -6.49 -1.71
N PRO A 125 15.76 -7.51 -2.37
CA PRO A 125 15.11 -8.83 -2.45
C PRO A 125 14.81 -9.38 -1.05
N GLY A 126 13.56 -9.81 -0.82
CA GLY A 126 13.07 -10.24 0.49
C GLY A 126 12.69 -9.09 1.44
N GLY A 127 12.94 -7.83 1.09
CA GLY A 127 12.49 -6.65 1.82
C GLY A 127 11.01 -6.34 1.61
N HIS A 128 10.50 -5.31 2.26
CA HIS A 128 9.07 -5.00 2.30
C HIS A 128 8.77 -3.59 1.79
N LEU A 129 7.65 -3.49 1.09
CA LEU A 129 7.06 -2.23 0.65
C LEU A 129 5.69 -2.08 1.31
N LEU A 130 5.52 -1.01 2.09
CA LEU A 130 4.29 -0.64 2.75
C LEU A 130 3.67 0.54 2.01
N ILE A 131 2.42 0.42 1.63
CA ILE A 131 1.70 1.48 0.92
C ILE A 131 0.46 1.85 1.72
N VAL A 132 0.39 3.12 2.11
CA VAL A 132 -0.81 3.72 2.72
C VAL A 132 -1.47 4.63 1.70
N GLY A 133 -2.77 4.50 1.55
CA GLY A 133 -3.55 5.34 0.65
C GLY A 133 -4.97 5.56 1.14
N VAL A 134 -5.61 6.61 0.65
CA VAL A 134 -7.01 6.92 0.94
C VAL A 134 -7.90 5.86 0.31
N ASN A 135 -8.81 5.31 1.09
CA ASN A 135 -9.75 4.33 0.59
C ASN A 135 -10.92 5.01 -0.13
N PRO A 136 -11.09 4.81 -1.44
CA PRO A 136 -12.18 5.45 -2.18
C PRO A 136 -13.59 5.00 -1.75
N TRP A 137 -13.70 3.85 -1.09
CA TRP A 137 -14.96 3.27 -0.61
C TRP A 137 -15.28 3.63 0.85
N SER A 138 -14.69 4.68 1.37
CA SER A 138 -14.90 5.16 2.74
C SER A 138 -15.64 6.50 2.78
N ALA A 139 -16.06 6.90 3.97
CA ALA A 139 -16.57 8.25 4.20
C ALA A 139 -15.52 9.32 3.84
N TRP A 140 -14.24 9.02 4.01
CA TRP A 140 -13.12 9.87 3.61
C TRP A 140 -13.01 9.98 2.09
N GLY A 141 -13.11 8.86 1.37
CA GLY A 141 -13.15 8.84 -0.09
C GLY A 141 -14.38 9.55 -0.66
N ALA A 142 -15.55 9.41 -0.01
CA ALA A 142 -16.76 10.12 -0.40
C ALA A 142 -16.65 11.64 -0.14
N SER A 143 -16.01 12.06 0.96
CA SER A 143 -15.75 13.48 1.23
C SER A 143 -14.84 14.12 0.19
N HIS A 144 -14.00 13.34 -0.47
CA HIS A 144 -13.20 13.74 -1.63
C HIS A 144 -14.09 14.27 -2.78
N LEU A 145 -15.19 13.60 -3.06
CA LEU A 145 -16.14 14.02 -4.12
C LEU A 145 -16.89 15.31 -3.75
N LEU A 146 -17.07 15.57 -2.46
CA LEU A 146 -17.80 16.73 -1.91
C LEU A 146 -16.87 17.92 -1.61
N SER A 147 -15.59 17.69 -1.40
CA SER A 147 -14.60 18.73 -1.06
C SER A 147 -14.11 19.45 -2.32
N ARG A 148 -14.24 20.79 -2.33
CA ARG A 148 -14.06 21.60 -3.53
C ARG A 148 -12.60 21.91 -3.91
N LYS A 149 -11.57 21.57 -3.12
CA LYS A 149 -10.20 22.06 -3.38
C LYS A 149 -9.12 20.97 -3.53
N ILE A 150 -8.72 20.26 -2.51
CA ILE A 150 -7.50 19.43 -2.53
C ILE A 150 -7.78 17.99 -2.92
N PHE A 151 -8.80 17.39 -2.34
CA PHE A 151 -9.16 16.01 -2.68
C PHE A 151 -9.59 15.81 -4.14
N ARG A 152 -9.96 16.87 -4.85
CA ARG A 152 -10.28 16.78 -6.28
C ARG A 152 -9.06 16.39 -7.14
N GLN A 153 -7.86 16.63 -6.66
CA GLN A 153 -6.61 16.27 -7.33
C GLN A 153 -6.09 14.90 -6.87
N ALA A 154 -6.53 14.41 -5.71
CA ALA A 154 -6.14 13.10 -5.22
C ALA A 154 -6.73 11.98 -6.09
N ARG A 155 -5.92 10.99 -6.43
CA ARG A 155 -6.34 9.89 -7.33
C ARG A 155 -7.10 8.78 -6.61
N CYS A 156 -7.08 8.70 -5.27
CA CYS A 156 -7.71 7.66 -4.43
C CYS A 156 -7.73 6.28 -5.10
N ILE A 157 -6.55 5.68 -5.25
CA ILE A 157 -6.40 4.44 -6.03
C ILE A 157 -6.91 3.26 -5.22
N ARG A 158 -7.71 2.39 -5.85
CA ARG A 158 -8.25 1.20 -5.18
C ARG A 158 -7.14 0.25 -4.74
N PRO A 159 -7.22 -0.32 -3.52
CA PRO A 159 -6.21 -1.27 -3.02
C PRO A 159 -5.95 -2.46 -3.95
N ALA A 160 -6.99 -2.97 -4.63
CA ALA A 160 -6.86 -4.05 -5.60
C ALA A 160 -5.94 -3.66 -6.76
N ARG A 161 -6.12 -2.45 -7.31
CA ARG A 161 -5.28 -1.96 -8.41
C ARG A 161 -3.82 -1.76 -8.00
N VAL A 162 -3.59 -1.25 -6.80
CA VAL A 162 -2.22 -1.15 -6.26
C VAL A 162 -1.61 -2.55 -6.08
N SER A 163 -2.40 -3.51 -5.60
CA SER A 163 -1.95 -4.91 -5.47
C SER A 163 -1.57 -5.53 -6.82
N ASP A 164 -2.33 -5.26 -7.88
CA ASP A 164 -2.00 -5.72 -9.24
C ASP A 164 -0.67 -5.13 -9.72
N TRP A 165 -0.44 -3.83 -9.48
CA TRP A 165 0.82 -3.18 -9.82
C TRP A 165 2.00 -3.76 -9.03
N LEU A 166 1.82 -4.04 -7.74
CA LEU A 166 2.84 -4.70 -6.91
C LEU A 166 3.18 -6.08 -7.43
N ASN A 167 2.20 -6.88 -7.82
CA ASN A 167 2.42 -8.20 -8.40
C ASN A 167 3.24 -8.11 -9.71
N LEU A 168 2.96 -7.12 -10.57
CA LEU A 168 3.73 -6.88 -11.80
C LEU A 168 5.19 -6.48 -11.53
N LEU A 169 5.44 -5.81 -10.39
CA LEU A 169 6.78 -5.41 -9.94
C LEU A 169 7.51 -6.51 -9.15
N GLY A 170 6.95 -7.71 -9.06
CA GLY A 170 7.57 -8.84 -8.38
C GLY A 170 7.39 -8.86 -6.87
N PHE A 171 6.34 -8.23 -6.36
CA PHE A 171 5.98 -8.29 -4.95
C PHE A 171 4.82 -9.25 -4.71
N ALA A 172 4.85 -9.95 -3.56
CA ALA A 172 3.73 -10.71 -3.04
C ALA A 172 3.04 -9.90 -1.94
N LEU A 173 1.73 -9.72 -2.04
CA LEU A 173 0.95 -9.09 -0.98
C LEU A 173 0.84 -10.05 0.21
N GLU A 174 1.34 -9.64 1.37
CA GLU A 174 1.27 -10.41 2.61
C GLU A 174 0.08 -10.02 3.47
N LYS A 175 -0.25 -8.71 3.51
CA LYS A 175 -1.28 -8.19 4.40
C LYS A 175 -1.97 -6.98 3.81
N ARG A 176 -3.26 -6.86 4.13
CA ARG A 176 -4.07 -5.67 3.90
C ARG A 176 -4.77 -5.29 5.20
N ARG A 177 -4.68 -4.03 5.58
CA ARG A 177 -5.38 -3.48 6.74
C ARG A 177 -6.16 -2.23 6.34
N TYR A 178 -7.20 -1.95 7.11
CA TYR A 178 -7.99 -0.74 7.01
C TYR A 178 -8.06 -0.08 8.39
N GLY A 179 -8.18 1.24 8.42
CA GLY A 179 -8.31 2.00 9.66
C GLY A 179 -9.03 3.31 9.44
N CYS A 180 -9.24 4.06 10.54
CA CYS A 180 -9.95 5.33 10.54
C CYS A 180 -11.38 5.21 10.02
N TYR A 181 -12.24 4.54 10.79
CA TYR A 181 -13.64 4.32 10.43
C TYR A 181 -14.55 5.49 10.77
N CYS A 182 -14.05 6.43 11.57
CA CYS A 182 -14.76 7.68 11.84
C CYS A 182 -14.73 8.59 10.61
N PRO A 183 -15.88 9.16 10.19
CA PRO A 183 -15.91 10.14 9.11
C PRO A 183 -15.15 11.42 9.47
N PRO A 184 -14.68 12.19 8.47
CA PRO A 184 -13.92 13.43 8.68
C PRO A 184 -14.84 14.57 9.18
N LEU A 185 -15.18 14.54 10.46
CA LEU A 185 -16.03 15.54 11.10
C LEU A 185 -15.17 16.53 11.88
N SER A 186 -15.42 17.82 11.69
CA SER A 186 -14.70 18.89 12.38
C SER A 186 -15.08 19.05 13.86
N SER A 187 -16.08 18.31 14.36
CA SER A 187 -16.61 18.43 15.72
C SER A 187 -16.13 17.28 16.61
N SER A 188 -15.43 17.62 17.68
CA SER A 188 -14.96 16.68 18.70
C SER A 188 -16.10 15.91 19.40
N GLN A 189 -17.27 16.50 19.52
CA GLN A 189 -18.45 15.86 20.17
C GLN A 189 -18.99 14.70 19.32
N TRP A 190 -19.01 14.83 17.99
CA TRP A 190 -19.44 13.75 17.11
C TRP A 190 -18.42 12.62 17.05
N GLN A 191 -17.15 12.94 17.19
CA GLN A 191 -16.08 11.93 17.22
C GLN A 191 -16.18 11.05 18.46
N ALA A 192 -16.43 11.64 19.64
CA ALA A 192 -16.63 10.87 20.86
C ALA A 192 -17.85 9.92 20.76
N ARG A 193 -18.93 10.34 20.09
CA ARG A 193 -20.09 9.48 19.84
C ARG A 193 -19.86 8.35 18.85
N LEU A 194 -18.93 8.55 17.91
CA LEU A 194 -18.62 7.58 16.85
C LEU A 194 -17.40 6.70 17.16
N SER A 195 -16.77 6.86 18.34
CA SER A 195 -15.61 6.05 18.77
C SER A 195 -15.90 4.55 18.77
N GLY A 196 -17.16 4.13 19.00
CA GLY A 196 -17.58 2.75 18.88
C GLY A 196 -17.43 2.17 17.46
N LEU A 197 -17.59 2.99 16.43
CA LEU A 197 -17.41 2.56 15.04
C LEU A 197 -15.95 2.20 14.75
N GLU A 198 -15.01 2.95 15.33
CA GLU A 198 -13.58 2.67 15.21
C GLU A 198 -13.24 1.28 15.77
N THR A 199 -13.70 0.98 16.98
CA THR A 199 -13.45 -0.31 17.64
C THR A 199 -14.05 -1.49 16.85
N ILE A 200 -15.29 -1.35 16.37
CA ILE A 200 -15.97 -2.40 15.59
C ILE A 200 -15.31 -2.55 14.22
N GLY A 201 -15.06 -1.43 13.54
CA GLY A 201 -14.43 -1.43 12.22
C GLY A 201 -13.03 -2.07 12.23
N GLN A 202 -12.22 -1.72 13.23
CA GLN A 202 -10.89 -2.31 13.42
C GLN A 202 -10.96 -3.83 13.72
N ARG A 203 -11.90 -4.27 14.53
CA ARG A 203 -12.10 -5.70 14.80
C ARG A 203 -12.50 -6.50 13.56
N LEU A 204 -13.41 -5.96 12.78
CA LEU A 204 -13.93 -6.62 11.59
C LEU A 204 -13.03 -6.44 10.36
N GLN A 205 -12.03 -5.53 10.42
CA GLN A 205 -11.22 -5.12 9.26
C GLN A 205 -12.08 -4.83 8.02
N ALA A 206 -13.23 -4.17 8.25
CA ALA A 206 -14.19 -3.86 7.20
C ALA A 206 -13.53 -3.00 6.11
N PRO A 207 -13.78 -3.25 4.81
CA PRO A 207 -13.16 -2.49 3.71
C PRO A 207 -13.72 -1.07 3.55
N ALA A 208 -14.28 -0.49 4.62
CA ALA A 208 -14.88 0.84 4.71
C ALA A 208 -14.03 1.84 5.51
N GLY A 209 -12.87 1.44 6.01
CA GLY A 209 -11.95 2.35 6.72
C GLY A 209 -11.44 3.47 5.82
N GLY A 210 -11.13 4.63 6.40
CA GLY A 210 -10.70 5.85 5.71
C GLY A 210 -9.43 5.69 4.89
N PHE A 211 -8.52 4.86 5.38
CA PHE A 211 -7.30 4.48 4.67
C PHE A 211 -7.15 2.96 4.57
N TYR A 212 -6.31 2.55 3.64
CA TYR A 212 -5.80 1.18 3.57
C TYR A 212 -4.28 1.17 3.73
N LEU A 213 -3.77 0.09 4.32
CA LEU A 213 -2.36 -0.25 4.36
C LEU A 213 -2.15 -1.59 3.66
N LEU A 214 -1.30 -1.61 2.64
CA LEU A 214 -0.83 -2.81 1.97
C LEU A 214 0.59 -3.10 2.41
N VAL A 215 0.85 -4.32 2.85
CA VAL A 215 2.18 -4.83 3.16
C VAL A 215 2.55 -5.86 2.11
N ALA A 216 3.58 -5.59 1.35
CA ALA A 216 4.03 -6.45 0.26
C ALA A 216 5.53 -6.77 0.39
N ARG A 217 5.89 -8.02 0.14
CA ARG A 217 7.27 -8.51 0.18
C ARG A 217 7.82 -8.65 -1.22
N LYS A 218 9.03 -8.14 -1.45
CA LYS A 218 9.74 -8.32 -2.72
C LYS A 218 10.19 -9.77 -2.86
N LEU A 219 9.76 -10.43 -3.93
CA LEU A 219 10.12 -11.81 -4.20
C LEU A 219 11.61 -11.90 -4.57
N MET A 220 12.28 -12.94 -4.10
CA MET A 220 13.63 -13.26 -4.55
C MET A 220 13.55 -13.92 -5.92
N VAL A 221 14.44 -13.55 -6.82
CA VAL A 221 14.59 -14.22 -8.12
C VAL A 221 14.97 -15.68 -7.86
N GLY A 222 14.11 -16.61 -8.27
CA GLY A 222 14.30 -18.05 -8.05
C GLY A 222 13.39 -18.71 -7.01
N LEU A 223 12.74 -17.94 -6.16
CA LEU A 223 11.70 -18.45 -5.24
C LEU A 223 10.31 -18.05 -5.74
N ARG A 224 9.88 -18.61 -6.88
CA ARG A 224 8.44 -18.64 -7.14
C ARG A 224 7.82 -19.56 -6.09
N PRO A 225 6.88 -19.08 -5.24
CA PRO A 225 6.08 -20.01 -4.47
C PRO A 225 5.43 -20.94 -5.47
N LEU A 226 5.71 -22.24 -5.34
CA LEU A 226 4.98 -23.24 -6.07
C LEU A 226 3.51 -22.98 -5.79
N ARG A 227 2.78 -22.55 -6.80
CA ARG A 227 1.32 -22.47 -6.72
C ARG A 227 0.91 -23.88 -6.32
N GLU A 228 0.37 -24.05 -5.10
CA GLU A 228 -0.20 -25.33 -4.72
C GLU A 228 -1.18 -25.70 -5.84
N GLN A 229 -0.73 -26.61 -6.70
CA GLN A 229 -1.65 -27.27 -7.61
C GLN A 229 -2.65 -27.94 -6.70
N ARG A 230 -3.84 -27.37 -6.63
CA ARG A 230 -5.01 -28.03 -6.04
C ARG A 230 -4.96 -29.43 -6.62
N ARG A 231 -4.54 -30.41 -5.79
CA ARG A 231 -4.53 -31.81 -6.17
C ARG A 231 -5.96 -32.09 -6.61
N GLU A 232 -6.15 -32.22 -7.90
CA GLU A 232 -7.39 -32.77 -8.40
C GLU A 232 -7.53 -34.13 -7.70
N PRO A 233 -8.67 -34.43 -7.09
CA PRO A 233 -8.85 -35.74 -6.51
C PRO A 233 -8.61 -36.76 -7.62
N MET A 234 -7.65 -37.64 -7.37
CA MET A 234 -7.27 -38.71 -8.29
C MET A 234 -8.57 -39.42 -8.67
N GLY A 235 -8.94 -39.31 -9.94
CA GLY A 235 -10.20 -39.85 -10.45
C GLY A 235 -10.37 -41.29 -9.97
N GLN A 236 -11.56 -41.61 -9.48
CA GLN A 236 -11.94 -42.95 -9.12
C GLN A 236 -11.55 -43.87 -10.27
N LEU A 237 -10.66 -44.82 -9.99
CA LEU A 237 -10.35 -45.91 -10.89
C LEU A 237 -11.69 -46.65 -11.16
N LEU A 238 -12.24 -46.41 -12.33
CA LEU A 238 -13.41 -47.21 -12.80
C LEU A 238 -12.97 -48.67 -12.81
N PRO A 239 -13.68 -49.59 -12.16
CA PRO A 239 -13.34 -51.00 -12.24
C PRO A 239 -13.45 -51.47 -13.68
N MET A 240 -12.35 -51.99 -14.23
CA MET A 240 -12.34 -52.58 -15.54
C MET A 240 -13.26 -53.81 -15.53
N PRO A 241 -14.19 -53.96 -16.51
CA PRO A 241 -15.00 -55.15 -16.61
C PRO A 241 -14.13 -56.37 -16.92
N VAL A 242 -14.12 -57.33 -16.01
CA VAL A 242 -13.44 -58.61 -16.20
C VAL A 242 -14.27 -59.43 -17.22
N ALA A 243 -13.68 -59.72 -18.37
CA ALA A 243 -14.32 -60.57 -19.35
C ALA A 243 -14.47 -61.99 -18.79
N LYS A 244 -15.71 -62.47 -18.67
CA LYS A 244 -15.99 -63.86 -18.30
C LYS A 244 -15.73 -64.75 -19.52
N VAL A 245 -14.68 -65.57 -19.47
CA VAL A 245 -14.43 -66.61 -20.48
C VAL A 245 -15.46 -67.71 -20.24
N SER A 246 -16.39 -67.85 -21.16
CA SER A 246 -17.33 -68.99 -21.20
C SER A 246 -16.59 -70.22 -21.76
N ARG A 247 -16.38 -71.23 -20.95
CA ARG A 247 -15.89 -72.52 -21.37
C ARG A 247 -17.04 -73.27 -22.10
N ARG A 248 -16.94 -73.43 -23.39
CA ARG A 248 -17.81 -74.33 -24.17
C ARG A 248 -17.33 -75.77 -23.91
N ASP A 249 -18.16 -76.50 -23.20
CA ASP A 249 -17.98 -77.94 -23.10
C ASP A 249 -18.30 -78.57 -24.48
N ALA A 250 -17.31 -79.27 -25.03
CA ALA A 250 -17.46 -80.15 -26.19
C ALA A 250 -18.15 -81.43 -25.70
N LYS A 251 -19.34 -81.72 -26.23
CA LYS A 251 -19.91 -83.09 -26.24
C LYS A 251 -19.89 -83.58 -27.66
N HIS A 252 -19.29 -84.72 -27.77
CA HIS A 252 -19.41 -85.76 -28.83
C HIS A 252 -20.11 -85.41 -30.14
#